data_0261459c324ca1cc175d406be792f8db
#
_entry.id   0261459c324ca1cc175d406be792f8db
#
_cell.length_a   1.000
_cell.length_b   1.000
_cell.length_c   1.000
_cell.angle_alpha   90.00
_cell.angle_beta   90.00
_cell.angle_gamma   90.00
#
_symmetry.space_group_name_H-M   'P 1'
#
loop_
_entity.id
_entity.type
_entity.pdbx_description
1 polymer ?
#
loop_
_entity_poly.entity_id
_entity_poly.type
_entity_poly.pdbx_seq_one_letter_code
_entity_poly.pdbx_strand_id
1 'polypeptide(L)'
;MQKIIERFRRSLTLKVILSIVLLTTLVLGLVGTTLYTRISAGVREEKVDSAISEAAYTIYFAQTRLLASSRTDSELRRTAKEIVNSQAIGSDISSREIVLIRGFRNIDPEVPIDSVSNQISLSTIPNTLREKVTASGNISWEFVNTIYASGKLVPSV
;
A
#
# COMPACT_ATOMS: atom_id res chain seq x y z
N MET A 1 50.28 -15.61 -5.41
CA MET A 1 49.24 -15.48 -6.47
C MET A 1 49.73 -15.95 -7.85
N GLN A 2 50.95 -15.68 -8.30
CA GLN A 2 51.44 -16.09 -9.62
C GLN A 2 51.42 -17.61 -9.88
N LYS A 3 51.78 -18.45 -8.91
CA LYS A 3 51.75 -19.93 -9.07
C LYS A 3 50.36 -20.53 -9.33
N ILE A 4 49.27 -19.88 -8.91
CA ILE A 4 47.92 -20.32 -9.16
C ILE A 4 47.53 -20.03 -10.61
N ILE A 5 47.96 -18.88 -11.13
CA ILE A 5 47.69 -18.43 -12.50
C ILE A 5 48.39 -19.34 -13.53
N GLU A 6 49.65 -19.78 -13.24
CA GLU A 6 50.38 -20.69 -14.12
C GLU A 6 49.79 -22.12 -14.18
N ARG A 7 49.29 -22.66 -13.06
CA ARG A 7 48.54 -23.92 -13.04
C ARG A 7 47.25 -23.82 -13.82
N PHE A 8 46.57 -22.67 -13.75
CA PHE A 8 45.35 -22.37 -14.51
C PHE A 8 45.59 -22.42 -16.04
N ARG A 9 46.73 -21.95 -16.52
CA ARG A 9 47.04 -21.95 -17.96
C ARG A 9 47.33 -23.33 -18.53
N ARG A 10 47.75 -24.32 -17.71
CA ARG A 10 48.16 -25.66 -18.16
C ARG A 10 47.07 -26.73 -18.11
N SER A 11 46.00 -26.53 -17.36
CA SER A 11 44.93 -27.55 -17.18
C SER A 11 43.70 -27.21 -18.01
N LEU A 12 43.51 -27.96 -19.10
CA LEU A 12 42.30 -27.85 -19.95
C LEU A 12 41.01 -28.13 -19.15
N THR A 13 41.06 -29.10 -18.27
CA THR A 13 39.92 -29.49 -17.39
C THR A 13 39.49 -28.34 -16.49
N LEU A 14 40.44 -27.59 -15.94
CA LEU A 14 40.14 -26.48 -15.03
C LEU A 14 39.49 -25.31 -15.77
N LYS A 15 39.89 -25.06 -17.02
CA LYS A 15 39.24 -24.07 -17.89
C LYS A 15 37.80 -24.44 -18.22
N VAL A 16 37.54 -25.70 -18.51
CA VAL A 16 36.20 -26.20 -18.82
C VAL A 16 35.29 -26.08 -17.58
N ILE A 17 35.76 -26.51 -16.42
CA ILE A 17 35.02 -26.39 -15.16
C ILE A 17 34.67 -24.92 -14.85
N LEU A 18 35.65 -24.04 -14.96
CA LEU A 18 35.42 -22.61 -14.70
C LEU A 18 34.44 -22.01 -15.69
N SER A 19 34.53 -22.37 -16.97
CA SER A 19 33.63 -21.90 -18.00
C SER A 19 32.18 -22.34 -17.72
N ILE A 20 31.98 -23.59 -17.28
CA ILE A 20 30.68 -24.13 -16.92
C ILE A 20 30.14 -23.40 -15.68
N VAL A 21 30.98 -23.24 -14.65
CA VAL A 21 30.55 -22.52 -13.43
C VAL A 21 30.17 -21.08 -13.74
N LEU A 22 30.99 -20.38 -14.54
CA LEU A 22 30.72 -19.00 -14.93
C LEU A 22 29.42 -18.87 -15.75
N LEU A 23 29.22 -19.78 -16.72
CA LEU A 23 28.02 -19.80 -17.55
C LEU A 23 26.77 -20.09 -16.71
N THR A 24 26.85 -21.07 -15.82
CA THR A 24 25.73 -21.43 -14.93
C THR A 24 25.38 -20.27 -13.98
N THR A 25 26.36 -19.62 -13.41
CA THR A 25 26.15 -18.46 -12.52
C THR A 25 25.51 -17.30 -13.28
N LEU A 26 25.93 -17.06 -14.51
CA LEU A 26 25.39 -16.01 -15.36
C LEU A 26 23.92 -16.29 -15.73
N VAL A 27 23.61 -17.53 -16.12
CA VAL A 27 22.23 -17.94 -16.44
C VAL A 27 21.33 -17.85 -15.21
N LEU A 28 21.78 -18.36 -14.06
CA LEU A 28 21.03 -18.27 -12.81
C LEU A 28 20.80 -16.83 -12.36
N GLY A 29 21.80 -15.96 -12.54
CA GLY A 29 21.70 -14.54 -12.23
C GLY A 29 20.66 -13.83 -13.11
N LEU A 30 20.66 -14.11 -14.42
CA LEU A 30 19.69 -13.57 -15.37
C LEU A 30 18.26 -14.04 -15.06
N VAL A 31 18.08 -15.32 -14.85
CA VAL A 31 16.75 -15.89 -14.52
C VAL A 31 16.27 -15.37 -13.17
N GLY A 32 17.15 -15.33 -12.16
CA GLY A 32 16.80 -14.81 -10.83
C GLY A 32 16.37 -13.35 -10.85
N THR A 33 17.09 -12.49 -11.57
CA THR A 33 16.75 -11.06 -11.70
C THR A 33 15.43 -10.86 -12.45
N THR A 34 15.21 -11.60 -13.55
CA THR A 34 13.98 -11.49 -14.32
C THR A 34 12.76 -11.99 -13.54
N LEU A 35 12.89 -13.09 -12.82
CA LEU A 35 11.83 -13.59 -11.93
C LEU A 35 11.53 -12.61 -10.80
N TYR A 36 12.56 -12.10 -10.13
CA TYR A 36 12.39 -11.15 -9.03
C TYR A 36 11.66 -9.87 -9.49
N THR A 37 12.06 -9.29 -10.61
CA THR A 37 11.41 -8.08 -11.13
C THR A 37 9.98 -8.31 -11.54
N ARG A 38 9.67 -9.45 -12.19
CA ARG A 38 8.30 -9.77 -12.61
C ARG A 38 7.38 -10.05 -11.41
N ILE A 39 7.86 -10.81 -10.43
CA ILE A 39 7.06 -11.11 -9.22
C ILE A 39 6.83 -9.84 -8.42
N SER A 40 7.86 -9.01 -8.22
CA SER A 40 7.73 -7.76 -7.47
C SER A 40 6.75 -6.78 -8.14
N ALA A 41 6.76 -6.69 -9.48
CA ALA A 41 5.83 -5.84 -10.21
C ALA A 41 4.39 -6.37 -10.12
N GLY A 42 4.18 -7.67 -10.32
CA GLY A 42 2.85 -8.29 -10.26
C GLY A 42 2.20 -8.18 -8.88
N VAL A 43 2.95 -8.43 -7.81
CA VAL A 43 2.44 -8.30 -6.43
C VAL A 43 2.06 -6.85 -6.11
N ARG A 44 2.82 -5.89 -6.63
CA ARG A 44 2.52 -4.47 -6.41
C ARG A 44 1.24 -4.04 -7.13
N GLU A 45 1.06 -4.45 -8.37
CA GLU A 45 -0.12 -4.16 -9.18
C GLU A 45 -1.39 -4.78 -8.57
N GLU A 46 -1.33 -6.05 -8.19
CA GLU A 46 -2.43 -6.76 -7.53
C GLU A 46 -2.84 -6.08 -6.20
N LYS A 47 -1.87 -5.61 -5.41
CA LYS A 47 -2.17 -4.88 -4.18
C LYS A 47 -2.86 -3.54 -4.44
N VAL A 48 -2.46 -2.80 -5.46
CA VAL A 48 -3.10 -1.53 -5.83
C VAL A 48 -4.52 -1.77 -6.31
N ASP A 49 -4.74 -2.73 -7.20
CA ASP A 49 -6.06 -3.05 -7.72
C ASP A 49 -7.00 -3.54 -6.62
N SER A 50 -6.50 -4.36 -5.71
CA SER A 50 -7.27 -4.79 -4.53
C SER A 50 -7.62 -3.60 -3.64
N ALA A 51 -6.68 -2.71 -3.35
CA ALA A 51 -6.91 -1.53 -2.52
C ALA A 51 -7.92 -0.57 -3.16
N ILE A 52 -7.85 -0.34 -4.48
CA ILE A 52 -8.81 0.50 -5.21
C ILE A 52 -10.21 -0.10 -5.16
N SER A 53 -10.35 -1.39 -5.40
CA SER A 53 -11.64 -2.09 -5.36
C SER A 53 -12.26 -2.04 -3.97
N GLU A 54 -11.45 -2.23 -2.95
CA GLU A 54 -11.85 -2.19 -1.56
C GLU A 54 -12.22 -0.76 -1.11
N ALA A 55 -11.49 0.24 -1.56
CA ALA A 55 -11.82 1.65 -1.33
C ALA A 55 -13.15 2.01 -1.98
N ALA A 56 -13.39 1.60 -3.23
CA ALA A 56 -14.65 1.84 -3.93
C ALA A 56 -15.85 1.23 -3.19
N TYR A 57 -15.71 -0.01 -2.73
CA TYR A 57 -16.73 -0.66 -1.92
C TYR A 57 -17.00 0.09 -0.61
N THR A 58 -15.95 0.48 0.08
CA THR A 58 -16.05 1.20 1.36
C THR A 58 -16.72 2.56 1.19
N ILE A 59 -16.38 3.29 0.11
CA ILE A 59 -17.01 4.58 -0.23
C ILE A 59 -18.53 4.38 -0.47
N TYR A 60 -18.89 3.40 -1.29
CA TYR A 60 -20.30 3.09 -1.57
C TYR A 60 -21.07 2.72 -0.28
N PHE A 61 -20.49 1.87 0.55
CA PHE A 61 -21.05 1.49 1.83
C PHE A 61 -21.25 2.69 2.76
N ALA A 62 -20.23 3.54 2.89
CA ALA A 62 -20.28 4.74 3.71
C ALA A 62 -21.37 5.71 3.21
N GLN A 63 -21.44 5.97 1.91
CA GLN A 63 -22.46 6.83 1.30
C GLN A 63 -23.86 6.32 1.58
N THR A 64 -24.11 5.03 1.37
CA THR A 64 -25.41 4.42 1.60
C THR A 64 -25.84 4.53 3.06
N ARG A 65 -24.92 4.27 3.98
CA ARG A 65 -25.20 4.37 5.42
C ARG A 65 -25.44 5.80 5.88
N LEU A 66 -24.64 6.75 5.42
CA LEU A 66 -24.79 8.16 5.76
C LEU A 66 -26.08 8.75 5.18
N LEU A 67 -26.47 8.37 3.98
CA LEU A 67 -27.74 8.79 3.37
C LEU A 67 -28.97 8.22 4.10
N ALA A 68 -28.84 7.02 4.66
CA ALA A 68 -29.91 6.37 5.44
C ALA A 68 -29.98 6.86 6.89
N SER A 69 -28.96 7.56 7.39
CA SER A 69 -28.97 8.11 8.74
C SER A 69 -29.83 9.37 8.82
N SER A 70 -30.37 9.63 10.01
CA SER A 70 -31.04 10.90 10.29
C SER A 70 -30.05 12.07 10.12
N ARG A 71 -30.55 13.22 9.68
CA ARG A 71 -29.72 14.41 9.40
C ARG A 71 -29.28 15.19 10.66
N THR A 72 -29.43 14.61 11.86
CA THR A 72 -28.93 15.23 13.08
C THR A 72 -27.44 15.02 13.23
N ASP A 73 -26.72 16.05 13.62
CA ASP A 73 -25.26 16.04 13.76
C ASP A 73 -24.73 14.93 14.66
N SER A 74 -25.44 14.64 15.74
CA SER A 74 -25.07 13.60 16.69
C SER A 74 -25.16 12.20 16.08
N GLU A 75 -26.19 11.94 15.27
CA GLU A 75 -26.38 10.66 14.59
C GLU A 75 -25.40 10.48 13.43
N LEU A 76 -25.14 11.54 12.67
CA LEU A 76 -24.12 11.51 11.61
C LEU A 76 -22.74 11.18 12.16
N ARG A 77 -22.32 11.78 13.27
CA ARG A 77 -21.05 11.46 13.93
C ARG A 77 -21.02 10.02 14.44
N ARG A 78 -22.09 9.54 15.03
CA ARG A 78 -22.19 8.17 15.50
C ARG A 78 -22.09 7.20 14.35
N THR A 79 -22.85 7.43 13.28
CA THR A 79 -22.84 6.60 12.07
C THR A 79 -21.46 6.61 11.41
N ALA A 80 -20.80 7.76 11.32
CA ALA A 80 -19.45 7.85 10.79
C ALA A 80 -18.45 7.01 11.61
N LYS A 81 -18.52 7.08 12.93
CA LYS A 81 -17.68 6.27 13.83
C LYS A 81 -17.97 4.78 13.70
N GLU A 82 -19.24 4.39 13.58
CA GLU A 82 -19.66 3.00 13.35
C GLU A 82 -19.11 2.47 12.00
N ILE A 83 -19.19 3.28 10.94
CA ILE A 83 -18.64 2.94 9.62
C ILE A 83 -17.13 2.69 9.73
N VAL A 84 -16.41 3.63 10.31
CA VAL A 84 -14.96 3.51 10.46
C VAL A 84 -14.58 2.27 11.25
N ASN A 85 -15.22 2.03 12.39
CA ASN A 85 -14.94 0.87 13.23
C ASN A 85 -15.33 -0.46 12.58
N SER A 86 -16.43 -0.49 11.82
CA SER A 86 -16.90 -1.72 11.16
C SER A 86 -16.07 -2.10 9.93
N GLN A 87 -15.47 -1.12 9.29
CA GLN A 87 -14.69 -1.32 8.07
C GLN A 87 -13.19 -1.38 8.31
N ALA A 88 -12.70 -0.87 9.45
CA ALA A 88 -11.31 -1.03 9.86
C ALA A 88 -11.09 -2.49 10.31
N ILE A 89 -10.24 -3.20 9.57
CA ILE A 89 -9.87 -4.58 9.90
C ILE A 89 -8.42 -4.57 10.38
N GLY A 90 -8.23 -4.86 11.66
CA GLY A 90 -6.91 -5.04 12.23
C GLY A 90 -6.51 -6.51 12.23
N SER A 91 -5.61 -6.92 11.34
CA SER A 91 -4.86 -8.17 11.46
C SER A 91 -3.39 -7.88 11.20
N ASP A 92 -2.49 -8.66 11.81
CA ASP A 92 -1.04 -8.48 11.65
C ASP A 92 -0.54 -8.57 10.19
N ILE A 93 -1.35 -9.13 9.28
CA ILE A 93 -0.96 -9.42 7.90
C ILE A 93 -1.62 -8.47 6.90
N SER A 94 -2.84 -8.02 7.19
CA SER A 94 -3.54 -7.02 6.39
C SER A 94 -4.37 -6.12 7.30
N SER A 95 -3.77 -5.05 7.76
CA SER A 95 -4.49 -4.01 8.48
C SER A 95 -5.04 -3.00 7.46
N ARG A 96 -6.34 -2.78 7.52
CA ARG A 96 -7.00 -1.71 6.80
C ARG A 96 -7.41 -0.65 7.79
N GLU A 97 -6.89 0.54 7.61
CA GLU A 97 -7.27 1.70 8.39
C GLU A 97 -8.12 2.64 7.56
N ILE A 98 -9.09 3.27 8.19
CA ILE A 98 -10.03 4.15 7.50
C ILE A 98 -10.05 5.51 8.16
N VAL A 99 -9.98 6.51 7.32
CA VAL A 99 -10.19 7.91 7.70
C VAL A 99 -11.36 8.45 6.90
N LEU A 100 -12.42 8.80 7.58
CA LEU A 100 -13.56 9.47 6.98
C LEU A 100 -13.42 10.97 7.20
N ILE A 101 -13.27 11.71 6.11
CA ILE A 101 -13.10 13.16 6.14
C ILE A 101 -14.30 13.77 5.41
N ARG A 102 -14.70 14.94 5.85
CA ARG A 102 -15.73 15.74 5.22
C ARG A 102 -15.42 15.99 3.75
N GLY A 103 -16.40 15.74 2.89
CA GLY A 103 -16.25 15.96 1.46
C GLY A 103 -16.26 17.45 1.08
N PHE A 104 -15.57 17.77 0.02
CA PHE A 104 -15.38 19.15 -0.52
C PHE A 104 -16.69 19.89 -0.82
N ARG A 105 -17.78 19.19 -1.13
CA ARG A 105 -19.07 19.79 -1.51
C ARG A 105 -20.01 20.13 -0.35
N ASN A 106 -19.61 19.86 0.86
CA ASN A 106 -20.47 20.13 2.00
C ASN A 106 -20.28 21.56 2.47
N ILE A 107 -21.30 22.38 2.26
CA ILE A 107 -21.28 23.85 2.45
C ILE A 107 -21.40 24.22 3.94
N ASP A 108 -21.76 23.28 4.80
CA ASP A 108 -21.98 23.57 6.21
C ASP A 108 -20.72 23.32 7.04
N PRO A 109 -20.03 24.38 7.53
CA PRO A 109 -18.78 24.25 8.28
C PRO A 109 -18.95 23.71 9.70
N GLU A 110 -20.18 23.59 10.20
CA GLU A 110 -20.44 23.30 11.62
C GLU A 110 -20.48 21.81 11.97
N VAL A 111 -20.52 20.89 10.98
CA VAL A 111 -20.59 19.46 11.25
C VAL A 111 -19.29 18.76 10.94
N PRO A 112 -18.36 18.58 11.87
CA PRO A 112 -17.19 17.76 11.65
C PRO A 112 -17.60 16.29 11.65
N ILE A 113 -17.60 15.64 10.46
CA ILE A 113 -17.79 14.19 10.28
C ILE A 113 -16.46 13.45 10.35
N ASP A 114 -15.39 14.13 10.71
CA ASP A 114 -14.07 13.53 10.75
C ASP A 114 -14.01 12.39 11.76
N SER A 115 -13.83 11.20 11.27
CA SER A 115 -13.68 10.00 12.07
C SER A 115 -12.48 9.19 11.56
N VAL A 116 -11.69 8.70 12.48
CA VAL A 116 -10.43 8.02 12.21
C VAL A 116 -10.46 6.69 12.96
N SER A 117 -9.95 5.63 12.34
CA SER A 117 -9.73 4.36 13.03
C SER A 117 -8.66 4.51 14.12
N ASN A 118 -8.74 3.64 15.12
CA ASN A 118 -8.01 3.83 16.39
C ASN A 118 -6.48 3.81 16.28
N GLN A 119 -5.92 3.35 15.15
CA GLN A 119 -4.49 3.12 15.02
C GLN A 119 -3.74 4.19 14.23
N ILE A 120 -4.45 5.08 13.55
CA ILE A 120 -3.84 6.15 12.74
C ILE A 120 -4.43 7.52 13.10
N SER A 121 -3.78 8.57 12.66
CA SER A 121 -4.27 9.94 12.83
C SER A 121 -4.62 10.58 11.49
N LEU A 122 -5.40 11.66 11.55
CA LEU A 122 -5.79 12.42 10.37
C LEU A 122 -4.57 12.98 9.61
N SER A 123 -3.50 13.30 10.34
CA SER A 123 -2.24 13.79 9.78
C SER A 123 -1.45 12.75 9.00
N THR A 124 -1.82 11.48 9.08
CA THR A 124 -1.17 10.39 8.36
C THR A 124 -1.42 10.47 6.85
N ILE A 125 -2.54 11.09 6.43
CA ILE A 125 -2.86 11.25 5.01
C ILE A 125 -2.03 12.40 4.42
N PRO A 126 -1.21 12.15 3.36
CA PRO A 126 -0.44 13.18 2.70
C PRO A 126 -1.30 14.30 2.14
N ASN A 127 -0.81 15.53 2.22
CA ASN A 127 -1.49 16.68 1.63
C ASN A 127 -1.67 16.52 0.12
N THR A 128 -0.68 15.93 -0.57
CA THR A 128 -0.73 15.63 -2.00
C THR A 128 -1.94 14.78 -2.37
N LEU A 129 -2.25 13.76 -1.57
CA LEU A 129 -3.40 12.89 -1.79
C LEU A 129 -4.71 13.64 -1.53
N ARG A 130 -4.76 14.44 -0.47
CA ARG A 130 -5.94 15.29 -0.15
C ARG A 130 -6.25 16.26 -1.26
N GLU A 131 -5.24 16.96 -1.78
CA GLU A 131 -5.37 17.91 -2.88
C GLU A 131 -5.88 17.25 -4.16
N LYS A 132 -5.34 16.07 -4.52
CA LYS A 132 -5.81 15.30 -5.69
C LYS A 132 -7.29 14.92 -5.57
N VAL A 133 -7.71 14.40 -4.42
CA VAL A 133 -9.10 13.99 -4.19
C VAL A 133 -10.03 15.20 -4.18
N THR A 134 -9.65 16.31 -3.56
CA THR A 134 -10.45 17.55 -3.55
C THR A 134 -10.57 18.17 -4.94
N ALA A 135 -9.52 18.16 -5.73
CA ALA A 135 -9.53 18.76 -7.07
C ALA A 135 -10.34 17.95 -8.08
N SER A 136 -10.23 16.61 -8.07
CA SER A 136 -10.83 15.75 -9.09
C SER A 136 -12.13 15.06 -8.63
N GLY A 137 -12.29 14.83 -7.33
CA GLY A 137 -13.36 14.01 -6.77
C GLY A 137 -13.26 12.52 -7.15
N ASN A 138 -12.16 12.12 -7.77
CA ASN A 138 -11.91 10.75 -8.21
C ASN A 138 -11.12 9.98 -7.14
N ILE A 139 -11.21 8.64 -7.21
CA ILE A 139 -10.36 7.76 -6.40
C ILE A 139 -8.91 8.01 -6.80
N SER A 140 -8.08 8.30 -5.81
CA SER A 140 -6.64 8.53 -5.97
C SER A 140 -5.89 7.72 -4.94
N TRP A 141 -4.70 7.28 -5.29
CA TRP A 141 -3.85 6.48 -4.41
C TRP A 141 -2.39 6.95 -4.46
N GLU A 142 -1.67 6.64 -3.39
CA GLU A 142 -0.25 6.97 -3.25
C GLU A 142 0.40 5.97 -2.29
N PHE A 143 1.64 5.56 -2.59
CA PHE A 143 2.42 4.77 -1.63
C PHE A 143 3.01 5.67 -0.57
N VAL A 144 2.71 5.37 0.69
CA VAL A 144 3.18 6.14 1.84
C VAL A 144 3.67 5.22 2.96
N ASN A 145 4.50 5.77 3.83
CA ASN A 145 4.82 5.12 5.10
C ASN A 145 3.89 5.69 6.18
N THR A 146 2.96 4.87 6.62
CA THR A 146 2.00 5.23 7.66
C THR A 146 2.60 5.02 9.04
N ILE A 147 2.49 6.02 9.90
CA ILE A 147 2.89 5.93 11.30
C ILE A 147 1.65 5.55 12.12
N TYR A 148 1.69 4.37 12.70
CA TYR A 148 0.65 3.91 13.61
C TYR A 148 0.79 4.54 15.00
N ALA A 149 -0.27 4.53 15.80
CA ALA A 149 -0.26 5.02 17.19
C ALA A 149 0.80 4.31 18.07
N SER A 150 1.18 3.11 17.70
CA SER A 150 2.29 2.36 18.32
C SER A 150 3.69 2.88 17.95
N GLY A 151 3.81 3.87 17.06
CA GLY A 151 5.07 4.34 16.51
C GLY A 151 5.65 3.48 15.40
N LYS A 152 4.98 2.39 15.00
CA LYS A 152 5.42 1.50 13.93
C LYS A 152 5.20 2.15 12.57
N LEU A 153 6.22 2.17 11.73
CA LEU A 153 6.15 2.56 10.32
C LEU A 153 5.72 1.36 9.48
N VAL A 154 4.65 1.51 8.72
CA VAL A 154 4.11 0.48 7.83
C VAL A 154 3.96 1.04 6.44
N PRO A 155 4.57 0.40 5.41
CA PRO A 155 4.31 0.76 4.02
C PRO A 155 2.83 0.52 3.69
N SER A 156 2.17 1.54 3.20
CA SER A 156 0.73 1.55 2.93
C SER A 156 0.44 2.10 1.52
N VAL A 157 -0.70 1.72 0.99
CA VAL A 157 -1.26 2.25 -0.27
C VAL A 157 -2.67 2.75 -0.02
#